data_46d6c81837e245e7e9a412c4e3a09687
#
_entry.id   46d6c81837e245e7e9a412c4e3a09687
#
_cell.length_a   1.000
_cell.length_b   1.000
_cell.length_c   1.000
_cell.angle_alpha   90.00
_cell.angle_beta   90.00
_cell.angle_gamma   90.00
#
_symmetry.space_group_name_H-M   'P 1'
#
loop_
_entity.id
_entity.type
_entity.pdbx_description
1 polymer ?
#
loop_
_entity_poly.entity_id
_entity_poly.type
_entity_poly.pdbx_seq_one_letter_code
_entity_poly.pdbx_strand_id
1 'polypeptide(L)' 'MEVRMKDVAERVDELEARFSFQENMIQELSGVIFSQQKELGALQTEVKTLRSRMKDFEHSASEGSPEKPPHY' A
#
# COMPACT_ATOMS: atom_id res chain seq x y z
N MET A 1 48.79 17.39 5.63
CA MET A 1 47.71 18.09 4.97
C MET A 1 47.22 17.41 3.76
N GLU A 2 48.07 17.03 2.87
CA GLU A 2 47.65 16.36 1.69
C GLU A 2 46.93 15.07 2.01
N VAL A 3 47.43 14.34 3.00
CA VAL A 3 46.82 13.09 3.39
C VAL A 3 45.39 13.35 3.86
N ARG A 4 45.23 14.42 4.59
CA ARG A 4 43.92 14.75 5.13
C ARG A 4 42.94 15.12 3.99
N MET A 5 43.44 15.89 3.04
CA MET A 5 42.58 16.28 1.94
C MET A 5 42.19 15.07 1.11
N LYS A 6 43.11 14.15 0.93
CA LYS A 6 42.81 12.93 0.21
C LYS A 6 41.78 12.15 0.97
N ASP A 7 41.92 12.10 2.29
CA ASP A 7 40.99 11.38 3.11
C ASP A 7 39.59 11.99 3.01
N VAL A 8 39.52 13.30 3.00
CA VAL A 8 38.24 13.98 2.89
C VAL A 8 37.60 13.71 1.52
N ALA A 9 38.41 13.75 0.48
CA ALA A 9 37.91 13.49 -0.86
C ALA A 9 37.36 12.07 -0.96
N GLU A 10 38.07 11.13 -0.37
CA GLU A 10 37.59 9.75 -0.39
C GLU A 10 36.30 9.61 0.38
N ARG A 11 36.18 10.32 1.47
CA ARG A 11 34.95 10.25 2.26
C ARG A 11 33.79 10.87 1.51
N VAL A 12 34.04 11.94 0.79
CA VAL A 12 33.00 12.55 -0.01
C VAL A 12 32.56 11.61 -1.11
N ASP A 13 33.51 10.95 -1.75
CA ASP A 13 33.18 9.97 -2.77
C ASP A 13 32.31 8.86 -2.21
N GLU A 14 32.67 8.40 -1.04
CA GLU A 14 31.91 7.35 -0.39
C GLU A 14 30.52 7.82 -0.06
N LEU A 15 30.39 9.03 0.44
CA LEU A 15 29.09 9.59 0.76
C LEU A 15 28.23 9.76 -0.47
N GLU A 16 28.84 10.19 -1.56
CA GLU A 16 28.10 10.31 -2.81
C GLU A 16 27.57 8.98 -3.28
N ALA A 17 28.38 7.94 -3.14
CA ALA A 17 27.94 6.60 -3.54
C ALA A 17 26.77 6.15 -2.67
N ARG A 18 26.86 6.41 -1.38
CA ARG A 18 25.80 6.05 -0.47
C ARG A 18 24.52 6.83 -0.77
N PHE A 19 24.70 8.09 -1.08
CA PHE A 19 23.57 8.95 -1.40
C PHE A 19 22.85 8.44 -2.64
N SER A 20 23.61 8.08 -3.67
CA SER A 20 23.02 7.56 -4.87
C SER A 20 22.26 6.26 -4.60
N PHE A 21 22.86 5.41 -3.81
CA PHE A 21 22.23 4.16 -3.44
C PHE A 21 20.92 4.41 -2.70
N GLN A 22 20.96 5.35 -1.77
CA GLN A 22 19.77 5.68 -1.00
C GLN A 22 18.67 6.27 -1.88
N GLU A 23 19.06 7.11 -2.83
CA GLU A 23 18.08 7.66 -3.73
C GLU A 23 17.40 6.59 -4.56
N ASN A 24 18.18 5.62 -5.01
CA ASN A 24 17.59 4.51 -5.75
C ASN A 24 16.62 3.73 -4.87
N MET A 25 17.02 3.51 -3.63
CA MET A 25 16.16 2.79 -2.70
C MET A 25 14.86 3.54 -2.45
N ILE A 26 14.96 4.84 -2.30
CA ILE A 26 13.78 5.65 -2.07
C ILE A 26 12.84 5.59 -3.26
N GLN A 27 13.39 5.61 -4.46
CA GLN A 27 12.56 5.51 -5.64
C GLN A 27 11.87 4.17 -5.73
N GLU A 28 12.60 3.10 -5.39
CA GLU A 28 12.00 1.78 -5.39
C GLU A 28 10.89 1.69 -4.36
N LEU A 29 11.16 2.23 -3.16
CA LEU A 29 10.14 2.20 -2.12
C LEU A 29 8.93 3.02 -2.52
N SER A 30 9.14 4.14 -3.18
CA SER A 30 8.02 4.94 -3.65
C SER A 30 7.16 4.15 -4.63
N GLY A 31 7.80 3.37 -5.49
CA GLY A 31 7.06 2.53 -6.42
C GLY A 31 6.26 1.47 -5.71
N VAL A 32 6.85 0.87 -4.68
CA VAL A 32 6.15 -0.14 -3.91
C VAL A 32 4.95 0.48 -3.19
N ILE A 33 5.14 1.64 -2.60
CA ILE A 33 4.06 2.31 -1.90
C ILE A 33 2.93 2.64 -2.88
N PHE A 34 3.28 3.11 -4.06
CA PHE A 34 2.28 3.42 -5.06
C PHE A 34 1.48 2.17 -5.43
N SER A 35 2.16 1.06 -5.65
CA SER A 35 1.50 -0.19 -5.95
C SER A 35 0.61 -0.64 -4.82
N GLN A 36 1.09 -0.54 -3.61
CA GLN A 36 0.32 -0.95 -2.45
C GLN A 36 -0.91 -0.09 -2.26
N GLN A 37 -0.80 1.19 -2.53
CA GLN A 37 -1.96 2.07 -2.43
C GLN A 37 -3.01 1.71 -3.45
N LYS A 38 -2.58 1.32 -4.64
CA LYS A 38 -3.52 0.88 -5.65
C LYS A 38 -4.24 -0.38 -5.21
N GLU A 39 -3.50 -1.32 -4.66
CA GLU A 39 -4.08 -2.55 -4.18
C GLU A 39 -5.04 -2.30 -3.03
N LEU A 40 -4.64 -1.41 -2.11
CA LEU A 40 -5.51 -1.09 -1.00
C LEU A 40 -6.80 -0.45 -1.48
N GLY A 41 -6.70 0.44 -2.46
CA GLY A 41 -7.89 1.05 -3.02
C GLY A 41 -8.82 0.05 -3.63
N ALA A 42 -8.26 -0.92 -4.35
CA ALA A 42 -9.08 -1.97 -4.95
C ALA A 42 -9.74 -2.82 -3.88
N LEU A 43 -9.00 -3.16 -2.84
CA LEU A 43 -9.56 -3.94 -1.74
C LEU A 43 -10.65 -3.18 -1.02
N GLN A 44 -10.45 -1.91 -0.82
CA GLN A 44 -11.45 -1.09 -0.16
C GLN A 44 -12.75 -1.06 -0.97
N THR A 45 -12.61 -0.97 -2.27
CA THR A 45 -13.78 -0.99 -3.14
C THR A 45 -14.49 -2.33 -3.05
N GLU A 46 -13.72 -3.42 -3.03
CA GLU A 46 -14.31 -4.74 -2.90
C GLU A 46 -15.04 -4.91 -1.58
N VAL A 47 -14.46 -4.41 -0.51
CA VAL A 47 -15.08 -4.50 0.78
C VAL A 47 -16.38 -3.70 0.79
N LYS A 48 -16.35 -2.54 0.20
CA LYS A 48 -17.55 -1.72 0.12
C LYS A 48 -18.64 -2.44 -0.65
N THR A 49 -18.28 -3.05 -1.76
CA THR A 49 -19.22 -3.77 -2.57
C THR A 49 -19.80 -4.96 -1.81
N LEU A 50 -18.94 -5.67 -1.11
CA LEU A 50 -19.39 -6.82 -0.33
C LEU A 50 -20.33 -6.40 0.79
N ARG A 51 -19.99 -5.32 1.46
CA ARG A 51 -20.85 -4.81 2.52
C ARG A 51 -22.21 -4.40 1.99
N SER A 52 -22.21 -3.79 0.83
CA SER A 52 -23.44 -3.37 0.21
C SER A 52 -24.30 -4.57 -0.14
N ARG A 53 -23.67 -5.60 -0.68
CA ARG A 53 -24.39 -6.82 -1.03
C ARG A 53 -24.93 -7.51 0.20
N MET A 54 -24.15 -7.53 1.26
CA MET A 54 -24.62 -8.14 2.50
C MET A 54 -25.80 -7.39 3.05
N LYS A 55 -25.75 -6.08 3.00
CA LYS A 55 -26.87 -5.28 3.45
C LYS A 55 -28.11 -5.57 2.62
N ASP A 56 -27.95 -5.62 1.32
CA ASP A 56 -29.08 -5.92 0.45
C ASP A 56 -29.63 -7.29 0.74
N PHE A 57 -28.76 -8.25 0.96
CA PHE A 57 -29.18 -9.58 1.27
C PHE A 57 -29.94 -9.65 2.58
N GLU A 58 -29.45 -8.97 3.60
CA GLU A 58 -30.11 -8.94 4.89
C GLU A 58 -31.44 -8.25 4.79
N HIS A 59 -31.49 -7.16 4.07
CA HIS A 59 -32.73 -6.43 3.89
C HIS A 59 -33.74 -7.30 3.17
N SER A 60 -33.31 -7.94 2.13
CA SER A 60 -34.17 -8.79 1.36
C SER A 60 -34.67 -9.97 2.17
N ALA A 61 -33.79 -10.59 2.92
CA ALA A 61 -34.15 -11.69 3.77
C ALA A 61 -35.12 -11.24 4.85
N SER A 62 -34.88 -10.07 5.39
CA SER A 62 -35.74 -9.54 6.41
C SER A 62 -37.14 -9.27 5.89
N GLU A 63 -37.22 -8.71 4.70
CA GLU A 63 -38.51 -8.43 4.12
C GLU A 63 -39.24 -9.68 3.75
N GLY A 64 -38.54 -10.67 3.24
CA GLY A 64 -39.18 -11.89 2.84
C GLY A 64 -39.43 -12.80 3.99
N SER A 65 -38.86 -12.46 5.13
CA SER A 65 -38.94 -13.32 6.26
C SER A 65 -40.34 -13.74 6.64
N PRO A 66 -41.31 -12.86 6.65
CA PRO A 66 -42.61 -13.26 7.07
C PRO A 66 -43.14 -14.38 6.28
N GLU A 67 -42.79 -14.46 5.08
CA GLU A 67 -43.33 -15.46 4.33
C GLU A 67 -42.48 -16.62 4.18
N LYS A 68 -41.33 -16.52 4.37
CA LYS A 68 -40.60 -17.65 4.15
C LYS A 68 -40.00 -18.07 5.27
N PRO A 69 -40.39 -18.49 6.11
CA PRO A 69 -39.91 -18.86 7.19
C PRO A 69 -38.99 -19.80 7.08
N PRO A 70 -38.61 -20.36 7.25
CA PRO A 70 -37.74 -21.17 7.37
C PRO A 70 -36.87 -21.31 6.48
N HIS A 71 -36.77 -21.28 5.99
CA HIS A 71 -36.18 -21.48 5.03
C HIS A 71 -35.06 -21.38 5.19
N TYR A 72 -34.84 -21.29 5.54
CA TYR A 72 -33.75 -21.13 5.48
C TYR A 72 -33.22 -21.64 6.15
#